data_24cb66a9abf5b3d16a91f49f71433ba4
#
_entry.id   24cb66a9abf5b3d16a91f49f71433ba4
#
_cell.length_a   1.000
_cell.length_b   1.000
_cell.length_c   1.000
_cell.angle_alpha   90.00
_cell.angle_beta   90.00
_cell.angle_gamma   90.00
#
_symmetry.space_group_name_H-M   'P 1'
#
loop_
_entity.id
_entity.type
_entity.pdbx_description
1 polymer ?
#
loop_
_entity_poly.entity_id
_entity_poly.type
_entity_poly.pdbx_seq_one_letter_code
_entity_poly.pdbx_strand_id
1 'polypeptide(L)'
;KVIDNIEEENVRDWIIYYTRGIVFDQEKRWAEAEMDFKKALEIRPEQPMVLNYLAYSWVDRGLNYVEAKKMLIRAVELRPNDGYIVDSLGWALYKMGDYEEAVPVLERAAQLETQDWAINDHLGDAYWTVGRKNEARFQWRHALSLSRDEDKIDLIKSKIKDGYTKPEI
;
A
#
# COMPACT_ATOMS: atom_id res chain seq x y z
N LYS A 1 -6.03 -39.58 -8.69
CA LYS A 1 -4.71 -39.18 -9.23
C LYS A 1 -4.81 -38.10 -10.33
N VAL A 2 -5.79 -38.15 -11.23
CA VAL A 2 -5.96 -37.14 -12.29
C VAL A 2 -6.64 -35.89 -11.73
N ILE A 3 -7.56 -36.03 -10.77
CA ILE A 3 -8.26 -34.93 -10.08
C ILE A 3 -7.27 -34.18 -9.19
N ASP A 4 -6.37 -34.84 -8.48
CA ASP A 4 -5.35 -34.24 -7.63
C ASP A 4 -4.37 -33.37 -8.43
N ASN A 5 -4.02 -33.76 -9.66
CA ASN A 5 -3.17 -32.96 -10.54
C ASN A 5 -3.85 -31.70 -11.10
N ILE A 6 -5.18 -31.73 -11.32
CA ILE A 6 -5.94 -30.58 -11.79
C ILE A 6 -6.07 -29.52 -10.67
N GLU A 7 -6.25 -29.94 -9.41
CA GLU A 7 -6.28 -29.03 -8.27
C GLU A 7 -4.91 -28.40 -8.01
N GLU A 8 -3.80 -29.13 -8.17
CA GLU A 8 -2.44 -28.58 -8.04
C GLU A 8 -2.07 -27.60 -9.16
N GLU A 9 -2.48 -27.84 -10.41
CA GLU A 9 -2.28 -26.90 -11.50
C GLU A 9 -3.07 -25.59 -11.26
N ASN A 10 -4.35 -25.69 -10.89
CA ASN A 10 -5.18 -24.52 -10.59
C ASN A 10 -4.67 -23.70 -9.39
N VAL A 11 -4.10 -24.33 -8.38
CA VAL A 11 -3.55 -23.64 -7.20
C VAL A 11 -2.31 -22.79 -7.54
N ARG A 12 -1.56 -23.11 -8.60
CA ARG A 12 -0.39 -22.34 -9.05
C ARG A 12 -0.75 -21.23 -10.03
N ASP A 13 -1.85 -21.33 -10.72
CA ASP A 13 -2.27 -20.37 -11.75
C ASP A 13 -2.51 -18.96 -11.22
N TRP A 14 -2.88 -18.78 -9.95
CA TRP A 14 -3.03 -17.45 -9.36
C TRP A 14 -1.74 -16.61 -9.44
N ILE A 15 -0.56 -17.23 -9.34
CA ILE A 15 0.73 -16.54 -9.44
C ILE A 15 0.92 -15.97 -10.84
N ILE A 16 0.51 -16.71 -11.88
CA ILE A 16 0.62 -16.27 -13.28
C ILE A 16 -0.23 -15.03 -13.49
N TYR A 17 -1.51 -15.07 -13.06
CA TYR A 17 -2.41 -13.92 -13.15
C TYR A 17 -1.91 -12.74 -12.30
N TYR A 18 -1.47 -12.98 -11.08
CA TYR A 18 -0.92 -11.93 -10.23
C TYR A 18 0.30 -11.25 -10.86
N THR A 19 1.26 -12.03 -11.36
CA THR A 19 2.47 -11.49 -11.97
C THR A 19 2.17 -10.74 -13.26
N ARG A 20 1.28 -11.27 -14.11
CA ARG A 20 0.86 -10.60 -15.34
C ARG A 20 0.07 -9.33 -15.04
N GLY A 21 -0.78 -9.33 -14.03
CA GLY A 21 -1.49 -8.15 -13.57
C GLY A 21 -0.56 -7.03 -13.14
N ILE A 22 0.53 -7.34 -12.43
CA ILE A 22 1.57 -6.34 -12.09
C ILE A 22 2.20 -5.75 -13.35
N VAL A 23 2.54 -6.56 -14.35
CA VAL A 23 3.12 -6.08 -15.61
C VAL A 23 2.14 -5.16 -16.34
N PHE A 24 0.86 -5.54 -16.44
CA PHE A 24 -0.17 -4.69 -17.04
C PHE A 24 -0.34 -3.35 -16.31
N ASP A 25 -0.28 -3.36 -14.98
CA ASP A 25 -0.37 -2.13 -14.19
C ASP A 25 0.83 -1.20 -14.44
N GLN A 26 2.05 -1.74 -14.51
CA GLN A 26 3.26 -0.99 -14.86
C GLN A 26 3.18 -0.41 -16.29
N GLU A 27 2.54 -1.11 -17.22
CA GLU A 27 2.27 -0.65 -18.58
C GLU A 27 1.07 0.33 -18.65
N LYS A 28 0.46 0.69 -17.51
CA LYS A 28 -0.74 1.54 -17.42
C LYS A 28 -2.00 0.94 -18.08
N ARG A 29 -2.04 -0.36 -18.21
CA ARG A 29 -3.15 -1.16 -18.75
C ARG A 29 -4.03 -1.65 -17.61
N TRP A 30 -4.62 -0.70 -16.89
CA TRP A 30 -5.31 -0.99 -15.63
C TRP A 30 -6.47 -1.99 -15.78
N ALA A 31 -7.30 -1.88 -16.81
CA ALA A 31 -8.44 -2.78 -16.99
C ALA A 31 -8.02 -4.26 -17.08
N GLU A 32 -6.88 -4.54 -17.71
CA GLU A 32 -6.32 -5.88 -17.84
C GLU A 32 -5.68 -6.33 -16.54
N ALA A 33 -4.98 -5.42 -15.86
CA ALA A 33 -4.41 -5.68 -14.54
C ALA A 33 -5.49 -6.06 -13.51
N GLU A 34 -6.57 -5.28 -13.43
CA GLU A 34 -7.69 -5.53 -12.51
C GLU A 34 -8.35 -6.88 -12.80
N MET A 35 -8.53 -7.22 -14.07
CA MET A 35 -9.09 -8.51 -14.48
C MET A 35 -8.24 -9.68 -14.01
N ASP A 36 -6.92 -9.56 -14.14
CA ASP A 36 -5.98 -10.57 -13.72
C ASP A 36 -5.90 -10.69 -12.19
N PHE A 37 -5.90 -9.59 -11.45
CA PHE A 37 -5.93 -9.66 -9.98
C PHE A 37 -7.23 -10.30 -9.47
N LYS A 38 -8.38 -9.97 -10.07
CA LYS A 38 -9.65 -10.61 -9.72
C LYS A 38 -9.60 -12.11 -10.03
N LYS A 39 -9.02 -12.50 -11.17
CA LYS A 39 -8.86 -13.91 -11.53
C LYS A 39 -7.94 -14.65 -10.54
N ALA A 40 -6.86 -14.02 -10.11
CA ALA A 40 -6.00 -14.57 -9.06
C ALA A 40 -6.75 -14.80 -7.74
N LEU A 41 -7.65 -13.87 -7.35
CA LEU A 41 -8.48 -14.01 -6.16
C LEU A 41 -9.62 -15.03 -6.31
N GLU A 42 -10.15 -15.26 -7.52
CA GLU A 42 -11.08 -16.38 -7.77
C GLU A 42 -10.42 -17.73 -7.46
N ILE A 43 -9.15 -17.88 -7.84
CA ILE A 43 -8.36 -19.11 -7.61
C ILE A 43 -7.92 -19.21 -6.14
N ARG A 44 -7.47 -18.08 -5.55
CA ARG A 44 -7.01 -17.98 -4.16
C ARG A 44 -7.58 -16.74 -3.46
N PRO A 45 -8.78 -16.82 -2.89
CA PRO A 45 -9.48 -15.67 -2.28
C PRO A 45 -8.73 -15.03 -1.11
N GLU A 46 -7.95 -15.81 -0.37
CA GLU A 46 -7.22 -15.41 0.84
C GLU A 46 -5.72 -15.15 0.57
N GLN A 47 -5.34 -14.69 -0.64
CA GLN A 47 -3.96 -14.39 -0.94
C GLN A 47 -3.59 -12.95 -0.57
N PRO A 48 -2.82 -12.74 0.52
CA PRO A 48 -2.61 -11.39 1.07
C PRO A 48 -1.99 -10.42 0.09
N MET A 49 -1.03 -10.89 -0.73
CA MET A 49 -0.35 -10.03 -1.70
C MET A 49 -1.30 -9.54 -2.80
N VAL A 50 -2.21 -10.39 -3.26
CA VAL A 50 -3.17 -10.03 -4.31
C VAL A 50 -4.24 -9.08 -3.74
N LEU A 51 -4.77 -9.40 -2.54
CA LEU A 51 -5.69 -8.54 -1.81
C LEU A 51 -5.09 -7.14 -1.63
N ASN A 52 -3.85 -7.07 -1.15
CA ASN A 52 -3.13 -5.82 -0.94
C ASN A 52 -2.94 -5.03 -2.24
N TYR A 53 -2.42 -5.67 -3.29
CA TYR A 53 -2.08 -4.97 -4.53
C TYR A 53 -3.32 -4.42 -5.23
N LEU A 54 -4.38 -5.24 -5.38
CA LEU A 54 -5.63 -4.81 -6.01
C LEU A 54 -6.29 -3.67 -5.23
N ALA A 55 -6.40 -3.82 -3.91
CA ALA A 55 -7.03 -2.83 -3.06
C ALA A 55 -6.27 -1.49 -3.05
N TYR A 56 -4.94 -1.55 -2.89
CA TYR A 56 -4.09 -0.36 -2.96
C TYR A 56 -4.22 0.35 -4.32
N SER A 57 -4.20 -0.41 -5.40
CA SER A 57 -4.36 0.13 -6.75
C SER A 57 -5.72 0.81 -6.97
N TRP A 58 -6.79 0.29 -6.36
CA TRP A 58 -8.09 0.97 -6.36
C TRP A 58 -8.05 2.29 -5.60
N VAL A 59 -7.47 2.29 -4.41
CA VAL A 59 -7.36 3.51 -3.58
C VAL A 59 -6.57 4.59 -4.29
N ASP A 60 -5.46 4.22 -4.91
CA ASP A 60 -4.61 5.17 -5.64
C ASP A 60 -5.33 5.82 -6.83
N ARG A 61 -6.27 5.10 -7.43
CA ARG A 61 -7.13 5.57 -8.54
C ARG A 61 -8.45 6.20 -8.10
N GLY A 62 -8.71 6.30 -6.80
CA GLY A 62 -9.99 6.81 -6.29
C GLY A 62 -11.18 5.89 -6.50
N LEU A 63 -10.95 4.58 -6.59
CA LEU A 63 -11.97 3.57 -6.90
C LEU A 63 -12.26 2.69 -5.69
N ASN A 64 -13.50 2.18 -5.60
CA ASN A 64 -13.91 1.05 -4.74
C ASN A 64 -13.43 1.12 -3.27
N TYR A 65 -13.38 2.30 -2.67
CA TYR A 65 -12.83 2.54 -1.33
C TYR A 65 -13.35 1.59 -0.26
N VAL A 66 -14.66 1.32 -0.24
CA VAL A 66 -15.28 0.45 0.77
C VAL A 66 -14.75 -0.98 0.66
N GLU A 67 -14.65 -1.51 -0.55
CA GLU A 67 -14.15 -2.86 -0.77
C GLU A 67 -12.64 -2.93 -0.58
N ALA A 68 -11.92 -1.92 -1.04
CA ALA A 68 -10.47 -1.81 -0.82
C ALA A 68 -10.10 -1.82 0.67
N LYS A 69 -10.81 -1.05 1.52
CA LYS A 69 -10.60 -1.05 2.99
C LYS A 69 -10.78 -2.45 3.57
N LYS A 70 -11.84 -3.18 3.18
CA LYS A 70 -12.07 -4.57 3.65
C LYS A 70 -10.95 -5.52 3.23
N MET A 71 -10.51 -5.43 1.98
CA MET A 71 -9.45 -6.29 1.45
C MET A 71 -8.11 -6.01 2.12
N LEU A 72 -7.77 -4.74 2.39
CA LEU A 72 -6.55 -4.36 3.11
C LEU A 72 -6.59 -4.80 4.57
N ILE A 73 -7.71 -4.64 5.26
CA ILE A 73 -7.88 -5.20 6.62
C ILE A 73 -7.65 -6.71 6.60
N ARG A 74 -8.25 -7.41 5.62
CA ARG A 74 -8.07 -8.87 5.51
C ARG A 74 -6.62 -9.25 5.21
N ALA A 75 -5.94 -8.51 4.36
CA ALA A 75 -4.52 -8.74 4.08
C ALA A 75 -3.64 -8.58 5.34
N VAL A 76 -3.91 -7.55 6.16
CA VAL A 76 -3.22 -7.34 7.45
C VAL A 76 -3.52 -8.46 8.45
N GLU A 77 -4.76 -8.95 8.54
CA GLU A 77 -5.10 -10.10 9.39
C GLU A 77 -4.31 -11.36 9.01
N LEU A 78 -4.15 -11.60 7.70
CA LEU A 78 -3.42 -12.76 7.18
C LEU A 78 -1.90 -12.61 7.32
N ARG A 79 -1.37 -11.38 7.28
CA ARG A 79 0.05 -11.06 7.46
C ARG A 79 0.27 -9.87 8.40
N PRO A 80 0.02 -10.07 9.70
CA PRO A 80 0.03 -8.94 10.64
C PRO A 80 1.40 -8.30 10.86
N ASN A 81 2.49 -8.96 10.52
CA ASN A 81 3.86 -8.48 10.70
C ASN A 81 4.54 -8.10 9.37
N ASP A 82 3.80 -8.01 8.29
CA ASP A 82 4.29 -7.50 7.01
C ASP A 82 4.08 -5.98 6.97
N GLY A 83 5.15 -5.21 7.20
CA GLY A 83 5.08 -3.76 7.32
C GLY A 83 4.60 -3.07 6.05
N TYR A 84 4.86 -3.63 4.87
CA TYR A 84 4.37 -3.10 3.60
C TYR A 84 2.85 -3.25 3.43
N ILE A 85 2.29 -4.38 3.88
CA ILE A 85 0.84 -4.58 3.88
C ILE A 85 0.17 -3.67 4.91
N VAL A 86 0.78 -3.51 6.08
CA VAL A 86 0.30 -2.59 7.12
C VAL A 86 0.35 -1.14 6.63
N ASP A 87 1.43 -0.72 5.95
CA ASP A 87 1.55 0.60 5.35
C ASP A 87 0.45 0.86 4.31
N SER A 88 0.19 -0.11 3.44
CA SER A 88 -0.87 -0.01 2.43
C SER A 88 -2.25 0.26 3.05
N LEU A 89 -2.57 -0.38 4.19
CA LEU A 89 -3.80 -0.09 4.92
C LEU A 89 -3.77 1.34 5.50
N GLY A 90 -2.67 1.73 6.14
CA GLY A 90 -2.53 3.06 6.73
C GLY A 90 -2.62 4.17 5.69
N TRP A 91 -1.94 4.00 4.56
CA TRP A 91 -1.98 4.95 3.47
C TRP A 91 -3.35 5.02 2.79
N ALA A 92 -4.04 3.87 2.65
CA ALA A 92 -5.41 3.83 2.16
C ALA A 92 -6.37 4.62 3.06
N LEU A 93 -6.30 4.43 4.37
CA LEU A 93 -7.06 5.20 5.35
C LEU A 93 -6.78 6.71 5.21
N TYR A 94 -5.51 7.07 5.06
CA TYR A 94 -5.11 8.46 4.84
C TYR A 94 -5.73 9.04 3.56
N LYS A 95 -5.68 8.32 2.44
CA LYS A 95 -6.26 8.73 1.14
C LYS A 95 -7.79 8.87 1.21
N MET A 96 -8.45 8.05 2.02
CA MET A 96 -9.89 8.11 2.27
C MET A 96 -10.31 9.27 3.18
N GLY A 97 -9.35 9.93 3.86
CA GLY A 97 -9.62 10.99 4.81
C GLY A 97 -9.75 10.54 6.27
N ASP A 98 -9.60 9.25 6.55
CA ASP A 98 -9.66 8.64 7.88
C ASP A 98 -8.33 8.86 8.64
N TYR A 99 -7.89 10.12 8.78
CA TYR A 99 -6.53 10.47 9.23
C TYR A 99 -6.21 9.97 10.64
N GLU A 100 -7.15 10.07 11.56
CA GLU A 100 -6.98 9.62 12.95
C GLU A 100 -6.83 8.09 13.05
N GLU A 101 -7.49 7.35 12.14
CA GLU A 101 -7.32 5.89 12.03
C GLU A 101 -6.01 5.54 11.33
N ALA A 102 -5.56 6.35 10.37
CA ALA A 102 -4.35 6.10 9.58
C ALA A 102 -3.08 6.17 10.46
N VAL A 103 -3.01 7.14 11.39
CA VAL A 103 -1.81 7.37 12.21
C VAL A 103 -1.35 6.13 12.95
N PRO A 104 -2.15 5.46 13.81
CA PRO A 104 -1.67 4.29 14.54
C PRO A 104 -1.29 3.11 13.63
N VAL A 105 -1.92 2.99 12.46
CA VAL A 105 -1.58 1.95 11.48
C VAL A 105 -0.23 2.23 10.84
N LEU A 106 0.04 3.48 10.43
CA LEU A 106 1.32 3.89 9.87
C LEU A 106 2.45 3.89 10.91
N GLU A 107 2.16 4.24 12.17
CA GLU A 107 3.13 4.07 13.28
C GLU A 107 3.57 2.61 13.41
N ARG A 108 2.63 1.67 13.30
CA ARG A 108 2.94 0.24 13.32
C ARG A 108 3.75 -0.19 12.10
N ALA A 109 3.41 0.28 10.90
CA ALA A 109 4.16 -0.01 9.68
C ALA A 109 5.61 0.45 9.81
N ALA A 110 5.85 1.69 10.28
CA ALA A 110 7.18 2.25 10.50
C ALA A 110 7.98 1.51 11.59
N GLN A 111 7.31 0.90 12.58
CA GLN A 111 7.96 0.03 13.57
C GLN A 111 8.40 -1.31 12.97
N LEU A 112 7.63 -1.85 12.02
CA LEU A 112 7.95 -3.10 11.33
C LEU A 112 9.04 -2.92 10.28
N GLU A 113 9.01 -1.81 9.53
CA GLU A 113 9.93 -1.49 8.43
C GLU A 113 10.64 -0.15 8.68
N THR A 114 11.49 -0.13 9.70
CA THR A 114 12.18 1.10 10.16
C THR A 114 13.08 1.74 9.11
N GLN A 115 13.57 0.97 8.15
CA GLN A 115 14.54 1.42 7.14
C GLN A 115 13.89 1.71 5.77
N ASP A 116 12.57 1.69 5.68
CA ASP A 116 11.87 2.08 4.47
C ASP A 116 11.54 3.58 4.46
N TRP A 117 12.05 4.29 3.45
CA TRP A 117 11.86 5.74 3.35
C TRP A 117 10.41 6.13 3.05
N ALA A 118 9.68 5.33 2.24
CA ALA A 118 8.32 5.65 1.82
C ALA A 118 7.35 5.53 3.00
N ILE A 119 7.49 4.49 3.81
CA ILE A 119 6.69 4.28 5.03
C ILE A 119 6.90 5.43 6.03
N ASN A 120 8.15 5.87 6.22
CA ASN A 120 8.44 7.00 7.09
C ASN A 120 7.91 8.33 6.50
N ASP A 121 7.91 8.50 5.18
CA ASP A 121 7.31 9.66 4.51
C ASP A 121 5.78 9.67 4.68
N HIS A 122 5.10 8.55 4.47
CA HIS A 122 3.66 8.38 4.70
C HIS A 122 3.26 8.72 6.14
N LEU A 123 4.01 8.23 7.12
CA LEU A 123 3.77 8.55 8.53
C LEU A 123 3.98 10.05 8.81
N GLY A 124 4.98 10.66 8.20
CA GLY A 124 5.21 12.09 8.28
C GLY A 124 4.02 12.90 7.74
N ASP A 125 3.48 12.52 6.60
CA ASP A 125 2.31 13.16 5.98
C ASP A 125 1.06 13.02 6.88
N ALA A 126 0.86 11.84 7.46
CA ALA A 126 -0.25 11.60 8.37
C ALA A 126 -0.14 12.43 9.65
N TYR A 127 1.03 12.45 10.30
CA TYR A 127 1.27 13.30 11.46
C TYR A 127 1.06 14.79 11.16
N TRP A 128 1.53 15.26 10.00
CA TRP A 128 1.33 16.64 9.61
C TRP A 128 -0.15 17.00 9.50
N THR A 129 -0.93 16.12 8.90
CA THR A 129 -2.36 16.33 8.64
C THR A 129 -3.17 16.39 9.94
N VAL A 130 -2.83 15.57 10.95
CA VAL A 130 -3.48 15.61 12.27
C VAL A 130 -2.86 16.67 13.22
N GLY A 131 -1.97 17.53 12.73
CA GLY A 131 -1.40 18.64 13.49
C GLY A 131 -0.14 18.30 14.31
N ARG A 132 0.34 17.07 14.30
CA ARG A 132 1.57 16.61 15.01
C ARG A 132 2.82 17.02 14.21
N LYS A 133 3.04 18.33 14.08
CA LYS A 133 4.03 18.93 13.17
C LYS A 133 5.49 18.58 13.48
N ASN A 134 5.84 18.41 14.75
CA ASN A 134 7.20 18.07 15.16
C ASN A 134 7.52 16.62 14.84
N GLU A 135 6.59 15.70 15.09
CA GLU A 135 6.71 14.29 14.75
C GLU A 135 6.75 14.10 13.21
N ALA A 136 5.95 14.86 12.47
CA ALA A 136 6.00 14.86 11.01
C ALA A 136 7.40 15.20 10.49
N ARG A 137 7.98 16.33 10.97
CA ARG A 137 9.34 16.72 10.57
C ARG A 137 10.41 15.72 10.98
N PHE A 138 10.23 15.02 12.09
CA PHE A 138 11.13 13.96 12.52
C PHE A 138 11.09 12.79 11.54
N GLN A 139 9.90 12.32 11.18
CA GLN A 139 9.73 11.21 10.22
C GLN A 139 10.25 11.57 8.83
N TRP A 140 9.97 12.77 8.32
CA TRP A 140 10.52 13.20 7.04
C TRP A 140 12.04 13.31 7.03
N ARG A 141 12.69 13.75 8.13
CA ARG A 141 14.16 13.72 8.21
C ARG A 141 14.71 12.30 8.21
N HIS A 142 14.00 11.37 8.85
CA HIS A 142 14.36 9.97 8.80
C HIS A 142 14.19 9.40 7.39
N ALA A 143 13.06 9.61 6.74
CA ALA A 143 12.83 9.25 5.34
C ALA A 143 13.91 9.83 4.41
N LEU A 144 14.28 11.12 4.59
CA LEU A 144 15.33 11.77 3.83
C LEU A 144 16.70 11.07 3.98
N SER A 145 17.02 10.58 5.17
CA SER A 145 18.29 9.86 5.41
C SER A 145 18.35 8.49 4.73
N LEU A 146 17.20 7.91 4.41
CA LEU A 146 17.05 6.57 3.81
C LEU A 146 16.89 6.62 2.27
N SER A 147 16.27 7.66 1.74
CA SER A 147 15.99 7.77 0.31
C SER A 147 17.26 7.90 -0.53
N ARG A 148 17.25 7.25 -1.71
CA ARG A 148 18.29 7.33 -2.74
C ARG A 148 17.76 7.94 -4.05
N ASP A 149 16.48 8.23 -4.12
CA ASP A 149 15.79 8.81 -5.28
C ASP A 149 15.84 10.34 -5.19
N GLU A 150 16.50 10.99 -6.14
CA GLU A 150 16.73 12.44 -6.13
C GLU A 150 15.42 13.23 -6.16
N ASP A 151 14.42 12.78 -6.95
CA ASP A 151 13.11 13.44 -7.03
C ASP A 151 12.38 13.38 -5.69
N LYS A 152 12.46 12.26 -4.99
CA LYS A 152 11.87 12.07 -3.66
C LYS A 152 12.61 12.86 -2.59
N ILE A 153 13.93 12.93 -2.67
CA ILE A 153 14.78 13.73 -1.76
C ILE A 153 14.33 15.19 -1.79
N ASP A 154 14.13 15.77 -2.96
CA ASP A 154 13.73 17.19 -3.07
C ASP A 154 12.30 17.44 -2.58
N LEU A 155 11.39 16.49 -2.84
CA LEU A 155 10.03 16.55 -2.29
C LEU A 155 10.04 16.50 -0.76
N ILE A 156 10.79 15.59 -0.15
CA ILE A 156 10.88 15.45 1.31
C ILE A 156 11.52 16.71 1.94
N LYS A 157 12.57 17.26 1.32
CA LYS A 157 13.18 18.53 1.77
C LYS A 157 12.17 19.69 1.77
N SER A 158 11.34 19.79 0.73
CA SER A 158 10.27 20.79 0.66
C SER A 158 9.27 20.61 1.80
N LYS A 159 8.81 19.38 2.07
CA LYS A 159 7.93 19.09 3.21
C LYS A 159 8.53 19.49 4.55
N ILE A 160 9.82 19.22 4.77
CA ILE A 160 10.52 19.59 6.03
C ILE A 160 10.54 21.11 6.22
N LYS A 161 10.82 21.86 5.15
CA LYS A 161 10.96 23.32 5.16
C LYS A 161 9.61 24.02 5.27
N ASP A 162 8.71 23.73 4.35
CA ASP A 162 7.50 24.52 4.09
C ASP A 162 6.24 23.86 4.67
N GLY A 163 6.36 22.59 5.07
CA GLY A 163 5.24 21.75 5.45
C GLY A 163 4.63 21.01 4.24
N TYR A 164 3.62 20.22 4.51
CA TYR A 164 2.92 19.44 3.49
C TYR A 164 1.54 20.04 3.23
N THR A 165 1.29 20.36 1.97
CA THR A 165 -0.06 20.72 1.51
C THR A 165 -0.60 19.50 0.76
N LYS A 166 -1.68 18.92 1.29
CA LYS A 166 -2.33 17.78 0.65
C LYS A 166 -2.75 18.19 -0.77
N PRO A 167 -2.42 17.37 -1.80
CA PRO A 167 -2.99 17.60 -3.13
C PRO A 167 -4.52 17.58 -3.04
N GLU A 168 -5.18 18.54 -3.67
CA GLU A 168 -6.64 18.49 -3.84
C GLU A 168 -6.98 17.23 -4.65
N ILE A 169 -7.93 16.43 -4.14
CA ILE A 169 -8.40 15.19 -4.77
C ILE A 169 -9.38 15.56 -5.88
#